data_378998c81167e8c13173f37a670ca130
#
_entry.id   378998c81167e8c13173f37a670ca130
#
_cell.length_a   1.000
_cell.length_b   1.000
_cell.length_c   1.000
_cell.angle_alpha   90.00
_cell.angle_beta   90.00
_cell.angle_gamma   90.00
#
_symmetry.space_group_name_H-M   'P 1'
#
loop_
_entity.id
_entity.type
_entity.pdbx_description
1 polymer ?
#
loop_
_entity_poly.entity_id
_entity_poly.type
_entity_poly.pdbx_seq_one_letter_code
_entity_poly.pdbx_strand_id
1 'polypeptide(L)'
;MFRPLAIYIGLRYTRAKRRNQFISFISLTSMIGLSLGVLAMILVLSVMNGFQKEMSSRILGMVPHASLNGVQPLDDWRAVAATAAQHPQVVGVAPLTQLDGMLSFRGMMQPVQIDGVLPAEEAKVSIVAQHLVRGKLENLVAGEQGIVIGDLTARRFRVSVGDNLTLIVPEASTGAAGITPRLQRFTVVGIFKVGAELDGSLAMIHVADAASLQRWQPEQVRGVRLKLRDLYQAPQVSQRLVAHLGLGFKADDWTHTQGGLFSAMKMEKTMIGLLLLLII
;
A
#
# COMPACT_ATOMS: atom_id res chain seq x y z
N MET A 1 19.95 -44.88 10.15
CA MET A 1 18.75 -44.36 10.82
C MET A 1 19.17 -43.24 11.77
N PHE A 2 19.12 -41.96 11.32
CA PHE A 2 19.50 -40.83 12.15
C PHE A 2 18.42 -40.58 13.20
N ARG A 3 18.66 -40.93 14.44
CA ARG A 3 17.84 -40.45 15.55
C ARG A 3 18.41 -39.11 15.99
N PRO A 4 17.65 -38.01 15.93
CA PRO A 4 18.16 -36.72 16.38
C PRO A 4 18.52 -36.82 17.87
N LEU A 5 19.77 -36.53 18.18
CA LEU A 5 20.39 -36.66 19.48
C LEU A 5 19.56 -36.03 20.62
N ALA A 6 18.94 -34.88 20.31
CA ALA A 6 18.07 -34.17 21.24
C ALA A 6 16.83 -34.97 21.66
N ILE A 7 16.18 -35.70 20.74
CA ILE A 7 15.01 -36.54 21.05
C ILE A 7 15.46 -37.77 21.87
N TYR A 8 16.61 -38.35 21.54
CA TYR A 8 17.14 -39.49 22.28
C TYR A 8 17.50 -39.13 23.72
N ILE A 9 18.17 -38.01 23.94
CA ILE A 9 18.51 -37.50 25.26
C ILE A 9 17.24 -37.15 26.04
N GLY A 10 16.29 -36.42 25.43
CA GLY A 10 15.01 -36.05 26.05
C GLY A 10 14.22 -37.30 26.51
N LEU A 11 14.05 -38.28 25.64
CA LEU A 11 13.38 -39.54 25.98
C LEU A 11 14.09 -40.33 27.08
N ARG A 12 15.42 -40.29 27.13
CA ARG A 12 16.21 -40.95 28.18
C ARG A 12 16.03 -40.27 29.53
N TYR A 13 16.00 -38.94 29.58
CA TYR A 13 15.76 -38.18 30.81
C TYR A 13 14.33 -38.34 31.34
N THR A 14 13.33 -38.35 30.48
CA THR A 14 11.92 -38.55 30.88
C THR A 14 11.65 -39.99 31.31
N ARG A 15 12.41 -41.00 30.79
CA ARG A 15 12.28 -42.41 31.14
C ARG A 15 13.11 -42.83 32.35
N ALA A 16 13.95 -41.95 32.90
CA ALA A 16 14.69 -42.21 34.12
C ALA A 16 13.72 -42.37 35.30
N LYS A 17 13.54 -43.62 35.72
CA LYS A 17 12.57 -44.10 36.70
C LYS A 17 12.83 -43.45 38.06
N ARG A 18 12.19 -42.33 38.34
CA ARG A 18 12.14 -41.76 39.68
C ARG A 18 11.07 -42.48 40.47
N ARG A 19 11.44 -42.98 41.64
CA ARG A 19 10.64 -43.86 42.53
C ARG A 19 9.44 -43.15 43.17
N ASN A 20 9.13 -41.89 42.79
CA ASN A 20 8.07 -41.10 43.39
C ASN A 20 7.07 -40.65 42.30
N GLN A 21 5.87 -41.26 42.28
CA GLN A 21 4.81 -40.98 41.30
C GLN A 21 4.39 -39.51 41.27
N PHE A 22 4.43 -38.81 42.40
CA PHE A 22 4.08 -37.43 42.55
C PHE A 22 5.04 -36.48 41.78
N ILE A 23 6.36 -36.72 41.89
CA ILE A 23 7.38 -35.94 41.15
C ILE A 23 7.29 -36.20 39.64
N SER A 24 6.97 -37.45 39.25
CA SER A 24 6.76 -37.78 37.82
C SER A 24 5.53 -37.08 37.26
N PHE A 25 4.44 -36.98 38.03
CA PHE A 25 3.24 -36.26 37.65
C PHE A 25 3.48 -34.76 37.45
N ILE A 26 4.16 -34.11 38.42
CA ILE A 26 4.50 -32.65 38.32
C ILE A 26 5.39 -32.39 37.10
N SER A 27 6.41 -33.22 36.87
CA SER A 27 7.31 -33.08 35.71
C SER A 27 6.57 -33.27 34.40
N LEU A 28 5.64 -34.19 34.31
CA LEU A 28 4.82 -34.42 33.11
C LEU A 28 3.89 -33.21 32.83
N THR A 29 3.21 -32.72 33.88
CA THR A 29 2.30 -31.57 33.77
C THR A 29 3.06 -30.30 33.35
N SER A 30 4.22 -30.04 33.94
CA SER A 30 5.09 -28.92 33.54
C SER A 30 5.55 -29.02 32.08
N MET A 31 5.95 -30.24 31.65
CA MET A 31 6.41 -30.45 30.28
C MET A 31 5.28 -30.30 29.27
N ILE A 32 4.07 -30.76 29.59
CA ILE A 32 2.88 -30.57 28.77
C ILE A 32 2.54 -29.06 28.71
N GLY A 33 2.54 -28.38 29.85
CA GLY A 33 2.27 -26.94 29.92
C GLY A 33 3.23 -26.10 29.07
N LEU A 34 4.54 -26.39 29.22
CA LEU A 34 5.58 -25.71 28.42
C LEU A 34 5.43 -26.00 26.92
N SER A 35 5.16 -27.26 26.55
CA SER A 35 4.97 -27.65 25.15
C SER A 35 3.75 -26.97 24.54
N LEU A 36 2.66 -26.87 25.30
CA LEU A 36 1.43 -26.17 24.87
C LEU A 36 1.68 -24.66 24.73
N GLY A 37 2.42 -24.04 25.65
CA GLY A 37 2.81 -22.64 25.57
C GLY A 37 3.65 -22.33 24.34
N VAL A 38 4.68 -23.15 24.07
CA VAL A 38 5.51 -23.00 22.87
C VAL A 38 4.70 -23.22 21.60
N LEU A 39 3.81 -24.23 21.57
CA LEU A 39 2.93 -24.48 20.43
C LEU A 39 2.02 -23.28 20.16
N ALA A 40 1.38 -22.74 21.20
CA ALA A 40 0.52 -21.57 21.08
C ALA A 40 1.29 -20.36 20.55
N MET A 41 2.52 -20.13 21.05
CA MET A 41 3.39 -19.05 20.57
C MET A 41 3.70 -19.18 19.08
N ILE A 42 4.12 -20.37 18.63
CA ILE A 42 4.43 -20.62 17.22
C ILE A 42 3.19 -20.40 16.36
N LEU A 43 2.04 -20.87 16.79
CA LEU A 43 0.78 -20.74 16.05
C LEU A 43 0.36 -19.30 15.91
N VAL A 44 0.33 -18.54 17.00
CA VAL A 44 -0.06 -17.11 16.99
C VAL A 44 0.90 -16.29 16.12
N LEU A 45 2.22 -16.45 16.31
CA LEU A 45 3.21 -15.72 15.52
C LEU A 45 3.16 -16.11 14.03
N SER A 46 2.89 -17.36 13.72
CA SER A 46 2.76 -17.85 12.33
C SER A 46 1.55 -17.22 11.64
N VAL A 47 0.38 -17.24 12.28
CA VAL A 47 -0.84 -16.62 11.76
C VAL A 47 -0.64 -15.11 11.58
N MET A 48 -0.05 -14.45 12.56
CA MET A 48 0.20 -13.01 12.52
C MET A 48 1.19 -12.63 11.41
N ASN A 49 2.26 -13.40 11.23
CA ASN A 49 3.20 -13.19 10.11
C ASN A 49 2.52 -13.38 8.75
N GLY A 50 1.67 -14.41 8.63
CA GLY A 50 0.88 -14.65 7.41
C GLY A 50 -0.07 -13.49 7.09
N PHE A 51 -0.82 -13.04 8.10
CA PHE A 51 -1.72 -11.90 7.98
C PHE A 51 -0.99 -10.61 7.60
N GLN A 52 0.12 -10.30 8.30
CA GLN A 52 0.93 -9.12 8.00
C GLN A 52 1.48 -9.15 6.56
N LYS A 53 1.96 -10.30 6.09
CA LYS A 53 2.46 -10.45 4.73
C LYS A 53 1.35 -10.21 3.70
N GLU A 54 0.17 -10.77 3.92
CA GLU A 54 -0.98 -10.63 3.02
C GLU A 54 -1.47 -9.18 2.98
N MET A 55 -1.65 -8.54 4.15
CA MET A 55 -2.04 -7.14 4.24
C MET A 55 -1.03 -6.22 3.57
N SER A 56 0.27 -6.42 3.84
CA SER A 56 1.32 -5.63 3.21
C SER A 56 1.32 -5.77 1.70
N SER A 57 1.16 -6.98 1.16
CA SER A 57 1.18 -7.21 -0.28
C SER A 57 -0.01 -6.54 -0.99
N ARG A 58 -1.17 -6.52 -0.37
CA ARG A 58 -2.37 -5.87 -0.93
C ARG A 58 -2.29 -4.35 -0.88
N ILE A 59 -1.97 -3.78 0.29
CA ILE A 59 -1.90 -2.33 0.46
C ILE A 59 -0.74 -1.75 -0.35
N LEU A 60 0.46 -2.29 -0.16
CA LEU A 60 1.66 -1.76 -0.81
C LEU A 60 1.77 -2.12 -2.30
N GLY A 61 0.98 -3.07 -2.78
CA GLY A 61 0.86 -3.34 -4.22
C GLY A 61 0.14 -2.25 -4.99
N MET A 62 -0.69 -1.42 -4.32
CA MET A 62 -1.42 -0.30 -4.93
C MET A 62 -0.75 1.04 -4.70
N VAL A 63 -0.25 1.25 -3.48
CA VAL A 63 0.44 2.49 -3.10
C VAL A 63 1.84 2.52 -3.73
N PRO A 64 2.33 3.67 -4.19
CA PRO A 64 3.73 3.79 -4.60
C PRO A 64 4.67 3.33 -3.50
N HIS A 65 5.66 2.47 -3.84
CA HIS A 65 6.71 2.14 -2.87
C HIS A 65 7.52 3.39 -2.50
N ALA A 66 7.81 4.22 -3.49
CA ALA A 66 8.32 5.56 -3.34
C ALA A 66 7.83 6.42 -4.51
N SER A 67 7.82 7.72 -4.34
CA SER A 67 7.60 8.71 -5.38
C SER A 67 8.67 9.78 -5.36
N LEU A 68 8.99 10.27 -6.55
CA LEU A 68 9.89 11.39 -6.75
C LEU A 68 9.07 12.54 -7.35
N ASN A 69 8.73 13.51 -6.51
CA ASN A 69 7.86 14.61 -6.88
C ASN A 69 8.68 15.85 -7.18
N GLY A 70 8.43 16.48 -8.33
CA GLY A 70 9.03 17.77 -8.65
C GLY A 70 8.47 18.87 -7.75
N VAL A 71 9.29 19.85 -7.38
CA VAL A 71 8.82 21.08 -6.74
C VAL A 71 7.94 21.86 -7.71
N GLN A 72 8.29 21.85 -9.00
CA GLN A 72 7.48 22.31 -10.12
C GLN A 72 6.97 21.10 -10.92
N PRO A 73 5.89 21.26 -11.73
CA PRO A 73 5.46 20.22 -12.65
C PRO A 73 6.61 19.79 -13.57
N LEU A 74 6.72 18.51 -13.84
CA LEU A 74 7.74 17.94 -14.71
C LEU A 74 7.25 17.95 -16.16
N ASP A 75 8.01 18.59 -17.04
CA ASP A 75 7.74 18.59 -18.49
C ASP A 75 8.16 17.25 -19.14
N ASP A 76 9.24 16.66 -18.66
CA ASP A 76 9.76 15.38 -19.14
C ASP A 76 9.95 14.40 -17.98
N TRP A 77 8.89 13.69 -17.64
CA TRP A 77 8.96 12.63 -16.63
C TRP A 77 9.79 11.43 -17.10
N ARG A 78 9.95 11.23 -18.44
CA ARG A 78 10.71 10.10 -19.00
C ARG A 78 12.19 10.21 -18.69
N ALA A 79 12.75 11.41 -18.71
CA ALA A 79 14.14 11.64 -18.30
C ALA A 79 14.36 11.25 -16.82
N VAL A 80 13.41 11.64 -15.94
CA VAL A 80 13.44 11.26 -14.53
C VAL A 80 13.29 9.75 -14.37
N ALA A 81 12.37 9.13 -15.12
CA ALA A 81 12.16 7.68 -15.12
C ALA A 81 13.40 6.91 -15.58
N ALA A 82 14.07 7.39 -16.64
CA ALA A 82 15.30 6.77 -17.14
C ALA A 82 16.44 6.82 -16.10
N THR A 83 16.56 7.94 -15.38
CA THR A 83 17.53 8.09 -14.30
C THR A 83 17.21 7.15 -13.13
N ALA A 84 15.94 7.11 -12.71
CA ALA A 84 15.51 6.24 -11.61
C ALA A 84 15.66 4.74 -11.95
N ALA A 85 15.41 4.37 -13.20
CA ALA A 85 15.54 2.98 -13.68
C ALA A 85 16.98 2.44 -13.66
N GLN A 86 17.99 3.31 -13.59
CA GLN A 86 19.39 2.88 -13.44
C GLN A 86 19.69 2.30 -12.06
N HIS A 87 18.85 2.59 -11.07
CA HIS A 87 19.05 2.05 -9.72
C HIS A 87 18.64 0.58 -9.66
N PRO A 88 19.50 -0.36 -9.16
CA PRO A 88 19.26 -1.82 -9.23
C PRO A 88 18.04 -2.30 -8.44
N GLN A 89 17.54 -1.51 -7.50
CA GLN A 89 16.32 -1.82 -6.74
C GLN A 89 15.04 -1.38 -7.45
N VAL A 90 15.11 -0.52 -8.47
CA VAL A 90 13.95 -0.05 -9.20
C VAL A 90 13.57 -1.08 -10.26
N VAL A 91 12.33 -1.59 -10.16
CA VAL A 91 11.76 -2.61 -11.06
C VAL A 91 10.84 -1.99 -12.10
N GLY A 92 10.21 -0.87 -11.76
CA GLY A 92 9.30 -0.15 -12.63
C GLY A 92 9.15 1.31 -12.21
N VAL A 93 8.88 2.14 -13.20
CA VAL A 93 8.63 3.58 -13.00
C VAL A 93 7.42 3.96 -13.85
N ALA A 94 6.52 4.77 -13.29
CA ALA A 94 5.37 5.30 -14.00
C ALA A 94 5.14 6.77 -13.62
N PRO A 95 4.60 7.61 -14.52
CA PRO A 95 4.22 8.97 -14.17
C PRO A 95 3.06 8.97 -13.19
N LEU A 96 3.06 9.92 -12.27
CA LEU A 96 2.04 10.05 -11.24
C LEU A 96 1.75 11.53 -10.96
N THR A 97 0.47 11.85 -10.87
CA THR A 97 -0.01 13.14 -10.35
C THR A 97 -1.02 12.85 -9.26
N GLN A 98 -0.61 12.99 -8.00
CA GLN A 98 -1.47 12.78 -6.83
C GLN A 98 -2.17 14.07 -6.44
N LEU A 99 -3.47 13.99 -6.22
CA LEU A 99 -4.34 15.08 -5.80
C LEU A 99 -5.26 14.60 -4.68
N ASP A 100 -5.54 15.48 -3.74
CA ASP A 100 -6.61 15.25 -2.76
C ASP A 100 -7.88 15.95 -3.23
N GLY A 101 -9.02 15.29 -3.08
CA GLY A 101 -10.28 15.84 -3.49
C GLY A 101 -11.48 15.14 -2.85
N MET A 102 -12.65 15.49 -3.34
CA MET A 102 -13.90 14.87 -2.91
C MET A 102 -14.69 14.41 -4.13
N LEU A 103 -15.22 13.20 -4.07
CA LEU A 103 -16.26 12.75 -5.00
C LEU A 103 -17.62 13.13 -4.46
N SER A 104 -18.47 13.64 -5.34
CA SER A 104 -19.86 14.01 -5.03
C SER A 104 -20.83 13.33 -5.99
N PHE A 105 -21.91 12.77 -5.43
CA PHE A 105 -23.00 12.17 -6.16
C PHE A 105 -24.31 12.27 -5.39
N ARG A 106 -25.34 12.89 -5.99
CA ARG A 106 -26.69 13.03 -5.41
C ARG A 106 -26.70 13.56 -3.97
N GLY A 107 -25.86 14.55 -3.66
CA GLY A 107 -25.75 15.16 -2.34
C GLY A 107 -24.88 14.40 -1.34
N MET A 108 -24.42 13.21 -1.65
CA MET A 108 -23.39 12.51 -0.87
C MET A 108 -22.00 13.00 -1.30
N MET A 109 -21.10 13.10 -0.32
CA MET A 109 -19.71 13.50 -0.55
C MET A 109 -18.77 12.52 0.16
N GLN A 110 -17.62 12.25 -0.46
CA GLN A 110 -16.60 11.37 0.09
C GLN A 110 -15.21 11.89 -0.28
N PRO A 111 -14.32 12.06 0.72
CA PRO A 111 -12.93 12.38 0.44
C PRO A 111 -12.25 11.21 -0.29
N VAL A 112 -11.43 11.53 -1.27
CA VAL A 112 -10.65 10.57 -2.05
C VAL A 112 -9.29 11.14 -2.40
N GLN A 113 -8.29 10.29 -2.42
CA GLN A 113 -7.04 10.53 -3.12
C GLN A 113 -7.25 10.21 -4.59
N ILE A 114 -6.79 11.08 -5.46
CA ILE A 114 -6.91 10.93 -6.91
C ILE A 114 -5.52 10.74 -7.47
N ASP A 115 -5.30 9.61 -8.12
CA ASP A 115 -4.06 9.30 -8.83
C ASP A 115 -4.28 9.52 -10.33
N GLY A 116 -3.65 10.55 -10.91
CA GLY A 116 -3.51 10.74 -12.34
C GLY A 116 -2.44 9.81 -12.87
N VAL A 117 -2.82 8.83 -13.68
CA VAL A 117 -1.97 7.73 -14.14
C VAL A 117 -1.96 7.61 -15.66
N LEU A 118 -0.91 7.01 -16.20
CA LEU A 118 -0.86 6.57 -17.59
C LEU A 118 -1.11 5.05 -17.60
N PRO A 119 -2.26 4.57 -18.14
CA PRO A 119 -2.68 3.17 -18.01
C PRO A 119 -1.61 2.14 -18.38
N ALA A 120 -0.91 2.36 -19.50
CA ALA A 120 0.11 1.46 -20.00
C ALA A 120 1.33 1.32 -19.06
N GLU A 121 1.70 2.40 -18.37
CA GLU A 121 2.81 2.40 -17.42
C GLU A 121 2.36 1.97 -16.03
N GLU A 122 1.14 2.35 -15.64
CA GLU A 122 0.55 1.99 -14.34
C GLU A 122 0.41 0.46 -14.19
N ALA A 123 0.00 -0.23 -15.24
CA ALA A 123 -0.10 -1.70 -15.23
C ALA A 123 1.22 -2.42 -14.89
N LYS A 124 2.37 -1.77 -15.08
CA LYS A 124 3.70 -2.33 -14.77
C LYS A 124 4.07 -2.18 -13.29
N VAL A 125 3.54 -1.16 -12.62
CA VAL A 125 3.95 -0.77 -11.27
C VAL A 125 2.89 -1.05 -10.21
N SER A 126 1.62 -1.13 -10.59
CA SER A 126 0.47 -1.33 -9.69
C SER A 126 -0.24 -2.64 -9.95
N ILE A 127 -0.93 -3.14 -8.92
CA ILE A 127 -1.79 -4.33 -9.04
C ILE A 127 -3.23 -3.99 -9.42
N VAL A 128 -3.61 -2.71 -9.51
CA VAL A 128 -4.99 -2.28 -9.78
C VAL A 128 -5.55 -2.88 -11.06
N ALA A 129 -4.75 -2.91 -12.13
CA ALA A 129 -5.17 -3.47 -13.41
C ALA A 129 -5.63 -4.94 -13.29
N GLN A 130 -5.02 -5.71 -12.38
CA GLN A 130 -5.35 -7.12 -12.13
C GLN A 130 -6.57 -7.29 -11.21
N HIS A 131 -6.98 -6.24 -10.52
CA HIS A 131 -8.07 -6.26 -9.53
C HIS A 131 -9.29 -5.46 -9.97
N LEU A 132 -9.39 -5.11 -11.25
CA LEU A 132 -10.61 -4.54 -11.82
C LEU A 132 -11.72 -5.59 -11.88
N VAL A 133 -12.84 -5.31 -11.21
CA VAL A 133 -14.04 -6.16 -11.22
C VAL A 133 -15.00 -5.77 -12.32
N ARG A 134 -14.94 -4.51 -12.80
CA ARG A 134 -15.72 -4.00 -13.94
C ARG A 134 -14.88 -2.98 -14.70
N GLY A 135 -15.06 -2.94 -16.02
CA GLY A 135 -14.28 -2.05 -16.89
C GLY A 135 -12.84 -2.50 -17.08
N LYS A 136 -12.01 -1.62 -17.63
CA LYS A 136 -10.58 -1.82 -17.87
C LYS A 136 -9.83 -0.52 -17.57
N LEU A 137 -8.56 -0.64 -17.18
CA LEU A 137 -7.73 0.55 -16.89
C LEU A 137 -7.46 1.35 -18.19
N GLU A 138 -7.37 0.67 -19.32
CA GLU A 138 -7.18 1.26 -20.65
C GLU A 138 -8.35 2.16 -21.09
N ASN A 139 -9.52 2.06 -20.43
CA ASN A 139 -10.64 2.97 -20.66
C ASN A 139 -10.42 4.38 -20.09
N LEU A 140 -9.32 4.61 -19.36
CA LEU A 140 -8.87 5.94 -18.99
C LEU A 140 -8.18 6.57 -20.21
N VAL A 141 -8.92 7.31 -21.01
CA VAL A 141 -8.44 8.02 -22.21
C VAL A 141 -8.28 9.49 -21.91
N ALA A 142 -7.20 10.08 -22.42
CA ALA A 142 -6.92 11.51 -22.24
C ALA A 142 -8.07 12.39 -22.76
N GLY A 143 -8.57 13.33 -21.94
CA GLY A 143 -9.62 14.26 -22.30
C GLY A 143 -11.06 13.71 -22.25
N GLU A 144 -11.25 12.40 -22.06
CA GLU A 144 -12.58 11.80 -21.97
C GLU A 144 -13.15 11.81 -20.55
N GLN A 145 -12.39 12.31 -19.58
CA GLN A 145 -12.82 12.45 -18.18
C GLN A 145 -13.35 11.12 -17.60
N GLY A 146 -12.64 10.03 -17.90
CA GLY A 146 -12.87 8.73 -17.30
C GLY A 146 -12.33 8.68 -15.87
N ILE A 147 -13.06 7.98 -14.99
CA ILE A 147 -12.61 7.71 -13.62
C ILE A 147 -12.77 6.23 -13.29
N VAL A 148 -11.75 5.66 -12.65
CA VAL A 148 -11.79 4.33 -12.03
C VAL A 148 -11.87 4.52 -10.54
N ILE A 149 -12.85 3.88 -9.88
CA ILE A 149 -13.13 4.01 -8.45
C ILE A 149 -13.10 2.65 -7.77
N GLY A 150 -12.90 2.64 -6.46
CA GLY A 150 -12.96 1.40 -5.69
C GLY A 150 -14.39 0.90 -5.42
N ASP A 151 -14.53 -0.40 -5.17
CA ASP A 151 -15.82 -1.08 -4.96
C ASP A 151 -16.61 -0.52 -3.75
N LEU A 152 -15.92 -0.11 -2.68
CA LEU A 152 -16.58 0.51 -1.52
C LEU A 152 -17.17 1.87 -1.88
N THR A 153 -16.46 2.69 -2.65
CA THR A 153 -16.97 3.97 -3.18
C THR A 153 -18.16 3.76 -4.11
N ALA A 154 -18.06 2.80 -5.03
CA ALA A 154 -19.13 2.47 -5.96
C ALA A 154 -20.41 2.00 -5.23
N ARG A 155 -20.27 1.16 -4.21
CA ARG A 155 -21.39 0.70 -3.37
C ARG A 155 -22.00 1.83 -2.54
N ARG A 156 -21.15 2.68 -1.94
CA ARG A 156 -21.60 3.80 -1.11
C ARG A 156 -22.45 4.79 -1.92
N PHE A 157 -22.02 5.14 -3.12
CA PHE A 157 -22.75 6.02 -4.02
C PHE A 157 -23.83 5.31 -4.84
N ARG A 158 -23.86 3.98 -4.84
CA ARG A 158 -24.75 3.13 -5.66
C ARG A 158 -24.58 3.46 -7.16
N VAL A 159 -23.35 3.57 -7.61
CA VAL A 159 -23.00 3.85 -9.00
C VAL A 159 -22.38 2.63 -9.69
N SER A 160 -22.53 2.60 -10.99
CA SER A 160 -21.99 1.59 -11.89
C SER A 160 -21.15 2.23 -12.99
N VAL A 161 -20.45 1.40 -13.78
CA VAL A 161 -19.76 1.89 -14.98
C VAL A 161 -20.77 2.55 -15.91
N GLY A 162 -20.44 3.75 -16.40
CA GLY A 162 -21.29 4.63 -17.20
C GLY A 162 -21.95 5.77 -16.42
N ASP A 163 -22.00 5.70 -15.08
CA ASP A 163 -22.54 6.79 -14.26
C ASP A 163 -21.55 7.96 -14.17
N ASN A 164 -22.09 9.16 -13.94
CA ASN A 164 -21.30 10.38 -13.81
C ASN A 164 -21.16 10.80 -12.35
N LEU A 165 -19.93 11.05 -11.92
CA LEU A 165 -19.59 11.61 -10.61
C LEU A 165 -19.03 13.02 -10.79
N THR A 166 -19.21 13.88 -9.78
CA THR A 166 -18.53 15.17 -9.72
C THR A 166 -17.31 15.07 -8.83
N LEU A 167 -16.14 15.35 -9.39
CA LEU A 167 -14.91 15.49 -8.65
C LEU A 167 -14.72 16.94 -8.25
N ILE A 168 -14.42 17.17 -6.99
CA ILE A 168 -14.18 18.48 -6.38
C ILE A 168 -12.74 18.49 -5.89
N VAL A 169 -11.89 19.32 -6.50
CA VAL A 169 -10.49 19.48 -6.11
C VAL A 169 -10.31 20.88 -5.53
N PRO A 170 -9.72 21.04 -4.32
CA PRO A 170 -9.41 22.34 -3.78
C PRO A 170 -8.31 23.00 -4.63
N GLU A 171 -8.55 24.20 -5.10
CA GLU A 171 -7.54 25.00 -5.79
C GLU A 171 -6.97 26.01 -4.79
N ALA A 172 -5.65 25.93 -4.56
CA ALA A 172 -4.96 26.95 -3.79
C ALA A 172 -4.86 28.23 -4.63
N SER A 173 -5.82 29.15 -4.47
CA SER A 173 -5.71 30.49 -5.09
C SER A 173 -4.76 31.33 -4.25
N THR A 174 -3.75 31.90 -4.87
CA THR A 174 -2.83 32.89 -4.26
C THR A 174 -3.45 34.26 -4.04
N GLY A 175 -4.76 34.41 -4.25
CA GLY A 175 -5.48 35.67 -4.11
C GLY A 175 -6.31 35.78 -2.84
N ALA A 176 -6.73 37.00 -2.48
CA ALA A 176 -7.57 37.31 -1.33
C ALA A 176 -8.98 36.67 -1.35
N ALA A 177 -9.34 35.95 -2.41
CA ALA A 177 -10.63 35.30 -2.60
C ALA A 177 -10.77 33.91 -1.94
N GLY A 178 -9.73 33.40 -1.28
CA GLY A 178 -9.78 32.09 -0.61
C GLY A 178 -9.65 30.88 -1.56
N ILE A 179 -9.93 29.69 -1.04
CA ILE A 179 -9.88 28.44 -1.79
C ILE A 179 -11.13 28.33 -2.66
N THR A 180 -10.98 28.37 -3.98
CA THR A 180 -12.09 28.11 -4.91
C THR A 180 -12.04 26.65 -5.35
N PRO A 181 -13.08 25.84 -5.03
CA PRO A 181 -13.10 24.46 -5.46
C PRO A 181 -13.31 24.36 -6.97
N ARG A 182 -12.54 23.52 -7.62
CA ARG A 182 -12.76 23.16 -9.02
C ARG A 182 -13.66 21.93 -9.08
N LEU A 183 -14.76 22.06 -9.79
CA LEU A 183 -15.72 20.98 -10.02
C LEU A 183 -15.58 20.48 -11.45
N GLN A 184 -15.37 19.18 -11.59
CA GLN A 184 -15.30 18.51 -12.89
C GLN A 184 -16.14 17.24 -12.86
N ARG A 185 -16.90 17.00 -13.94
CA ARG A 185 -17.69 15.76 -14.06
C ARG A 185 -16.82 14.69 -14.70
N PHE A 186 -16.87 13.49 -14.12
CA PHE A 186 -16.17 12.31 -14.58
C PHE A 186 -17.14 11.14 -14.78
N THR A 187 -16.92 10.34 -15.81
CA THR A 187 -17.69 9.12 -16.09
C THR A 187 -16.96 7.93 -15.49
N VAL A 188 -17.65 7.09 -14.72
CA VAL A 188 -17.08 5.85 -14.17
C VAL A 188 -16.81 4.88 -15.31
N VAL A 189 -15.54 4.59 -15.60
CA VAL A 189 -15.10 3.66 -16.65
C VAL A 189 -14.59 2.34 -16.12
N GLY A 190 -14.37 2.24 -14.81
CA GLY A 190 -13.93 1.01 -14.17
C GLY A 190 -14.17 1.03 -12.66
N ILE A 191 -14.25 -0.17 -12.08
CA ILE A 191 -14.37 -0.38 -10.64
C ILE A 191 -13.36 -1.45 -10.24
N PHE A 192 -12.48 -1.13 -9.28
CA PHE A 192 -11.51 -2.07 -8.74
C PHE A 192 -11.91 -2.56 -7.34
N LYS A 193 -11.38 -3.73 -6.95
CA LYS A 193 -11.57 -4.32 -5.62
C LYS A 193 -10.32 -5.05 -5.19
N VAL A 194 -9.61 -4.48 -4.24
CA VAL A 194 -8.42 -5.09 -3.63
C VAL A 194 -8.74 -5.68 -2.27
N GLY A 195 -9.85 -5.25 -1.66
CA GLY A 195 -10.29 -5.72 -0.35
C GLY A 195 -9.57 -5.02 0.80
N ALA A 196 -9.16 -3.77 0.60
CA ALA A 196 -8.53 -2.92 1.60
C ALA A 196 -9.24 -1.56 1.69
N GLU A 197 -8.83 -0.71 2.63
CA GLU A 197 -9.38 0.64 2.83
C GLU A 197 -9.30 1.50 1.56
N LEU A 198 -8.32 1.24 0.70
CA LEU A 198 -8.13 1.89 -0.59
C LEU A 198 -9.34 1.75 -1.54
N ASP A 199 -10.14 0.69 -1.40
CA ASP A 199 -11.40 0.53 -2.15
C ASP A 199 -12.42 1.64 -1.84
N GLY A 200 -12.21 2.37 -0.72
CA GLY A 200 -13.06 3.50 -0.31
C GLY A 200 -12.39 4.87 -0.42
N SER A 201 -11.09 4.95 -0.66
CA SER A 201 -10.34 6.20 -0.56
C SER A 201 -9.52 6.57 -1.80
N LEU A 202 -9.38 5.66 -2.77
CA LEU A 202 -8.60 5.88 -3.98
C LEU A 202 -9.50 5.95 -5.22
N ALA A 203 -9.19 6.92 -6.09
CA ALA A 203 -9.74 7.03 -7.44
C ALA A 203 -8.59 7.25 -8.43
N MET A 204 -8.76 6.78 -9.66
CA MET A 204 -7.77 6.98 -10.73
C MET A 204 -8.40 7.68 -11.93
N ILE A 205 -7.66 8.60 -12.51
CA ILE A 205 -8.00 9.31 -13.73
C ILE A 205 -6.81 9.31 -14.69
N HIS A 206 -7.02 9.69 -15.95
CA HIS A 206 -5.90 9.84 -16.86
C HIS A 206 -4.99 11.01 -16.42
N VAL A 207 -3.67 10.84 -16.59
CA VAL A 207 -2.68 11.86 -16.15
C VAL A 207 -2.90 13.22 -16.80
N ALA A 208 -3.33 13.28 -18.07
CA ALA A 208 -3.66 14.52 -18.75
C ALA A 208 -4.89 15.23 -18.16
N ASP A 209 -5.89 14.46 -17.68
CA ASP A 209 -7.05 15.03 -17.00
C ASP A 209 -6.66 15.57 -15.62
N ALA A 210 -5.75 14.88 -14.90
CA ALA A 210 -5.17 15.37 -13.66
C ALA A 210 -4.37 16.67 -13.87
N ALA A 211 -3.57 16.75 -14.95
CA ALA A 211 -2.86 17.98 -15.32
C ALA A 211 -3.84 19.14 -15.60
N SER A 212 -4.94 18.87 -16.32
CA SER A 212 -5.95 19.88 -16.60
C SER A 212 -6.63 20.42 -15.34
N LEU A 213 -6.87 19.56 -14.33
CA LEU A 213 -7.38 19.96 -13.02
C LEU A 213 -6.42 20.92 -12.29
N GLN A 214 -5.12 20.83 -12.56
CA GLN A 214 -4.09 21.69 -11.99
C GLN A 214 -3.72 22.89 -12.88
N ARG A 215 -4.38 23.06 -14.05
CA ARG A 215 -4.03 24.04 -15.08
C ARG A 215 -2.62 23.86 -15.64
N TRP A 216 -2.14 22.63 -15.67
CA TRP A 216 -0.87 22.28 -16.29
C TRP A 216 -1.07 21.86 -17.74
N GLN A 217 0.02 21.79 -18.48
CA GLN A 217 0.00 21.21 -19.82
C GLN A 217 -0.32 19.71 -19.75
N PRO A 218 -0.98 19.12 -20.77
CA PRO A 218 -1.42 17.72 -20.72
C PRO A 218 -0.31 16.69 -20.48
N GLU A 219 0.93 17.03 -20.84
CA GLU A 219 2.10 16.16 -20.69
C GLU A 219 2.79 16.35 -19.33
N GLN A 220 2.48 17.40 -18.60
CA GLN A 220 3.08 17.69 -17.30
C GLN A 220 2.55 16.78 -16.22
N VAL A 221 3.45 16.31 -15.36
CA VAL A 221 3.12 15.45 -14.22
C VAL A 221 3.73 15.99 -12.94
N ARG A 222 3.17 15.63 -11.80
CA ARG A 222 3.76 15.98 -10.49
C ARG A 222 5.08 15.28 -10.23
N GLY A 223 5.19 14.04 -10.66
CA GLY A 223 6.36 13.21 -10.39
C GLY A 223 6.25 11.84 -11.04
N VAL A 224 7.06 10.93 -10.52
CA VAL A 224 7.06 9.54 -10.91
C VAL A 224 6.92 8.65 -9.68
N ARG A 225 6.13 7.58 -9.79
CA ARG A 225 6.07 6.51 -8.80
C ARG A 225 7.07 5.42 -9.14
N LEU A 226 7.63 4.82 -8.11
CA LEU A 226 8.62 3.75 -8.22
C LEU A 226 8.05 2.45 -7.67
N LYS A 227 8.28 1.37 -8.40
CA LYS A 227 8.15 0.01 -7.89
C LYS A 227 9.53 -0.52 -7.58
N LEU A 228 9.77 -0.92 -6.34
CA LEU A 228 11.04 -1.44 -5.88
C LEU A 228 10.97 -2.95 -5.73
N ARG A 229 12.12 -3.61 -5.87
CA ARG A 229 12.25 -5.04 -5.60
C ARG A 229 12.03 -5.34 -4.12
N ASP A 230 12.63 -4.52 -3.26
CA ASP A 230 12.44 -4.56 -1.81
C ASP A 230 11.81 -3.24 -1.36
N LEU A 231 10.55 -3.29 -0.95
CA LEU A 231 9.79 -2.12 -0.50
C LEU A 231 10.34 -1.50 0.80
N TYR A 232 11.05 -2.28 1.61
CA TYR A 232 11.64 -1.77 2.86
C TYR A 232 12.87 -0.88 2.63
N GLN A 233 13.44 -0.92 1.43
CA GLN A 233 14.51 -0.03 1.02
C GLN A 233 14.01 1.30 0.42
N ALA A 234 12.68 1.50 0.35
CA ALA A 234 12.09 2.69 -0.25
C ALA A 234 12.65 4.01 0.30
N PRO A 235 12.77 4.22 1.64
CA PRO A 235 13.31 5.47 2.16
C PRO A 235 14.75 5.75 1.72
N GLN A 236 15.58 4.71 1.70
CA GLN A 236 16.99 4.86 1.32
C GLN A 236 17.17 5.08 -0.19
N VAL A 237 16.39 4.36 -1.01
CA VAL A 237 16.43 4.47 -2.47
C VAL A 237 15.90 5.82 -2.92
N SER A 238 14.78 6.27 -2.39
CA SER A 238 14.16 7.55 -2.75
C SER A 238 15.06 8.73 -2.40
N GLN A 239 15.68 8.72 -1.21
CA GLN A 239 16.62 9.77 -0.78
C GLN A 239 17.88 9.81 -1.67
N ARG A 240 18.44 8.64 -2.05
CA ARG A 240 19.60 8.58 -2.95
C ARG A 240 19.26 9.12 -4.34
N LEU A 241 18.08 8.78 -4.85
CA LEU A 241 17.62 9.28 -6.16
C LEU A 241 17.40 10.79 -6.14
N VAL A 242 16.79 11.34 -5.08
CA VAL A 242 16.64 12.80 -4.94
C VAL A 242 18.00 13.48 -4.83
N ALA A 243 18.96 12.93 -4.08
CA ALA A 243 20.31 13.48 -4.02
C ALA A 243 21.01 13.50 -5.39
N HIS A 244 20.71 12.53 -6.26
CA HIS A 244 21.24 12.48 -7.62
C HIS A 244 20.51 13.44 -8.58
N LEU A 245 19.16 13.57 -8.45
CA LEU A 245 18.35 14.45 -9.30
C LEU A 245 18.45 15.94 -8.92
N GLY A 246 18.84 16.25 -7.69
CA GLY A 246 19.07 17.61 -7.21
C GLY A 246 17.91 18.26 -6.47
N LEU A 247 18.08 19.55 -6.13
CA LEU A 247 17.17 20.31 -5.24
C LEU A 247 15.74 20.53 -5.78
N GLY A 248 15.48 20.24 -7.05
CA GLY A 248 14.17 20.35 -7.67
C GLY A 248 13.20 19.23 -7.35
N PHE A 249 13.62 18.21 -6.57
CA PHE A 249 12.83 17.02 -6.27
C PHE A 249 12.66 16.80 -4.78
N LYS A 250 11.51 16.21 -4.43
CA LYS A 250 11.20 15.69 -3.09
C LYS A 250 10.90 14.21 -3.20
N ALA A 251 11.47 13.43 -2.28
CA ALA A 251 11.10 12.04 -2.11
C ALA A 251 9.90 11.94 -1.16
N ASP A 252 9.01 11.06 -1.51
CA ASP A 252 7.99 10.53 -0.61
C ASP A 252 7.98 9.01 -0.73
N ASP A 253 7.64 8.31 0.33
CA ASP A 253 7.60 6.85 0.33
C ASP A 253 6.47 6.33 1.22
N TRP A 254 6.16 5.06 1.08
CA TRP A 254 5.06 4.42 1.79
C TRP A 254 5.14 4.56 3.32
N THR A 255 6.32 4.82 3.89
CA THR A 255 6.47 4.97 5.34
C THR A 255 5.87 6.28 5.86
N HIS A 256 5.76 7.30 5.01
CA HIS A 256 5.08 8.55 5.35
C HIS A 256 3.56 8.39 5.34
N THR A 257 3.02 7.67 4.34
CA THR A 257 1.57 7.51 4.19
C THR A 257 1.00 6.35 5.00
N GLN A 258 1.71 5.23 5.07
CA GLN A 258 1.25 3.99 5.70
C GLN A 258 2.08 3.56 6.91
N GLY A 259 3.14 4.32 7.24
CA GLY A 259 4.09 3.95 8.30
C GLY A 259 3.46 3.82 9.68
N GLY A 260 2.42 4.59 9.98
CA GLY A 260 1.67 4.49 11.24
C GLY A 260 1.05 3.10 11.43
N LEU A 261 0.39 2.58 10.40
CA LEU A 261 -0.20 1.24 10.40
C LEU A 261 0.86 0.16 10.61
N PHE A 262 1.96 0.21 9.85
CA PHE A 262 3.02 -0.78 9.95
C PHE A 262 3.79 -0.69 11.27
N SER A 263 3.98 0.51 11.83
CA SER A 263 4.58 0.70 13.15
C SER A 263 3.70 0.12 14.25
N ALA A 264 2.38 0.32 14.18
CA ALA A 264 1.42 -0.27 15.09
C ALA A 264 1.45 -1.80 15.04
N MET A 265 1.43 -2.39 13.85
CA MET A 265 1.53 -3.84 13.65
C MET A 265 2.85 -4.42 14.20
N LYS A 266 3.98 -3.72 14.01
CA LYS A 266 5.27 -4.12 14.56
C LYS A 266 5.28 -4.06 16.09
N MET A 267 4.71 -3.01 16.67
CA MET A 267 4.59 -2.85 18.13
C MET A 267 3.72 -3.95 18.71
N GLU A 268 2.56 -4.22 18.13
CA GLU A 268 1.65 -5.29 18.54
C GLU A 268 2.35 -6.66 18.54
N LYS A 269 3.07 -6.98 17.48
CA LYS A 269 3.85 -8.22 17.37
C LYS A 269 4.91 -8.33 18.47
N THR A 270 5.61 -7.25 18.76
CA THR A 270 6.62 -7.20 19.82
C THR A 270 5.98 -7.40 21.19
N MET A 271 4.86 -6.74 21.46
CA MET A 271 4.12 -6.89 22.72
C MET A 271 3.60 -8.31 22.91
N ILE A 272 2.98 -8.90 21.88
CA ILE A 272 2.51 -10.29 21.93
C ILE A 272 3.68 -11.24 22.17
N GLY A 273 4.80 -11.04 21.47
CA GLY A 273 6.01 -11.84 21.67
C GLY A 273 6.54 -11.78 23.10
N LEU A 274 6.57 -10.57 23.71
CA LEU A 274 6.99 -10.38 25.09
C LEU A 274 6.01 -11.03 26.10
N LEU A 275 4.70 -10.85 25.89
CA LEU A 275 3.68 -11.48 26.74
C LEU A 275 3.77 -13.02 26.69
N LEU A 276 3.92 -13.58 25.51
CA LEU A 276 4.07 -15.03 25.37
C LEU A 276 5.37 -15.55 25.99
N LEU A 277 6.45 -14.80 25.91
CA LEU A 277 7.72 -15.13 26.56
C LEU A 277 7.60 -15.08 28.10
N LEU A 278 6.76 -14.20 28.65
CA LEU A 278 6.50 -14.12 30.09
C LEU A 278 5.66 -15.29 30.61
N ILE A 279 4.81 -15.89 29.75
CA ILE A 279 3.92 -17.02 30.11
C ILE A 279 4.68 -18.37 30.11
N ILE A 280 5.79 -18.46 29.36
CA ILE A 280 6.63 -19.66 29.27
C ILE A 280 7.70 -19.67 30.36
#